data_3b5d80feae38d10fdcf2b3102acf09a9
#
_entry.id   3b5d80feae38d10fdcf2b3102acf09a9
#
_cell.length_a   1.000
_cell.length_b   1.000
_cell.length_c   1.000
_cell.angle_alpha   90.00
_cell.angle_beta   90.00
_cell.angle_gamma   90.00
#
_symmetry.space_group_name_H-M   'P 1'
#
loop_
_entity.id
_entity.type
_entity.pdbx_description
1 polymer ?
#
loop_
_entity_poly.entity_id
_entity_poly.type
_entity_poly.pdbx_seq_one_letter_code
_entity_poly.pdbx_strand_id
1 'polypeptide(L)'
;MALFQDLTEYTPSDIQSLIDNNVEESLYLDFKESRALDKSDKKKEEIAKDVPAFANSDGGIIVYGITESNHCAGSLSYVDGETFTKEWLEQIINSKISERIEGIQIIPVRFDGDLKKSVYVVKIPRSTRAPHMCSDHRYYRHSGTTSTQMEEYEVRDLFYRVNKAILEIDNIYLHVQNIQNDDNCELEIYSSIANSGTVPETIYKLNYYLTAPGGLKMDRVSWDPQKDTNNYSIWKDGLKISSLGTMPLFPGERIDLGRFSVELTKTQAKEFIKNTSIRLVLFFQGGSVEKKFDLVQFYGQLFPGT
;
A
#
# COMPACT_ATOMS: atom_id res chain seq x y z
N MET A 1 -15.43 12.74 -20.06
CA MET A 1 -16.61 12.42 -19.25
C MET A 1 -16.09 11.68 -18.02
N ALA A 2 -16.40 12.13 -16.81
CA ALA A 2 -15.97 11.40 -15.61
C ALA A 2 -16.63 10.01 -15.61
N LEU A 3 -15.89 8.98 -15.18
CA LEU A 3 -16.48 7.65 -15.05
C LEU A 3 -17.50 7.68 -13.89
N PHE A 4 -18.58 6.93 -13.99
CA PHE A 4 -19.62 6.87 -12.96
C PHE A 4 -19.03 6.59 -11.55
N GLN A 5 -17.96 5.83 -11.50
CA GLN A 5 -17.25 5.48 -10.26
C GLN A 5 -16.53 6.68 -9.61
N ASP A 6 -16.13 7.69 -10.40
CA ASP A 6 -15.37 8.84 -9.93
C ASP A 6 -16.23 10.00 -9.43
N LEU A 7 -17.55 9.90 -9.62
CA LEU A 7 -18.49 10.93 -9.18
C LEU A 7 -18.54 11.00 -7.65
N THR A 8 -18.57 12.22 -7.12
CA THR A 8 -18.77 12.49 -5.68
C THR A 8 -20.23 12.67 -5.31
N GLU A 9 -21.03 13.11 -6.27
CA GLU A 9 -22.49 13.30 -6.17
C GLU A 9 -23.16 12.62 -7.36
N TYR A 10 -24.36 12.11 -7.16
CA TYR A 10 -25.14 11.41 -8.18
C TYR A 10 -26.49 12.06 -8.36
N THR A 11 -26.88 12.24 -9.61
CA THR A 11 -28.18 12.81 -10.01
C THR A 11 -29.06 11.76 -10.68
N PRO A 12 -30.39 11.99 -10.80
CA PRO A 12 -31.27 11.14 -11.60
C PRO A 12 -30.78 10.95 -13.04
N SER A 13 -30.17 11.97 -13.65
CA SER A 13 -29.60 11.90 -15.00
C SER A 13 -28.42 10.94 -15.09
N ASP A 14 -27.56 10.87 -14.06
CA ASP A 14 -26.43 9.93 -14.03
C ASP A 14 -26.93 8.48 -13.95
N ILE A 15 -27.96 8.23 -13.13
CA ILE A 15 -28.61 6.91 -13.04
C ILE A 15 -29.28 6.54 -14.37
N GLN A 16 -30.01 7.49 -14.99
CA GLN A 16 -30.65 7.23 -16.28
C GLN A 16 -29.62 6.93 -17.38
N SER A 17 -28.48 7.59 -17.35
CA SER A 17 -27.40 7.35 -18.32
C SER A 17 -26.83 5.93 -18.28
N LEU A 18 -26.85 5.26 -17.12
CA LEU A 18 -26.45 3.85 -17.03
C LEU A 18 -27.37 2.94 -17.85
N ILE A 19 -28.67 3.22 -17.79
CA ILE A 19 -29.71 2.47 -18.50
C ILE A 19 -29.66 2.77 -20.00
N ASP A 20 -29.61 4.05 -20.36
CA ASP A 20 -29.66 4.53 -21.76
C ASP A 20 -28.42 4.02 -22.54
N ASN A 21 -27.29 3.85 -21.88
CA ASN A 21 -26.06 3.35 -22.47
C ASN A 21 -25.86 1.83 -22.29
N ASN A 22 -26.83 1.11 -21.75
CA ASN A 22 -26.75 -0.33 -21.45
C ASN A 22 -25.42 -0.69 -20.76
N VAL A 23 -25.07 0.07 -19.69
CA VAL A 23 -23.79 -0.13 -18.99
C VAL A 23 -23.74 -1.54 -18.40
N GLU A 24 -22.65 -2.25 -18.67
CA GLU A 24 -22.44 -3.62 -18.17
C GLU A 24 -21.97 -3.61 -16.71
N GLU A 25 -22.40 -4.61 -15.95
CA GLU A 25 -21.79 -4.96 -14.66
C GLU A 25 -20.30 -5.28 -14.85
N SER A 26 -19.54 -5.05 -13.82
CA SER A 26 -18.09 -5.24 -13.87
C SER A 26 -17.54 -5.63 -12.49
N LEU A 27 -16.23 -5.78 -12.39
CA LEU A 27 -15.54 -5.95 -11.10
C LEU A 27 -15.80 -4.79 -10.12
N TYR A 28 -16.27 -3.63 -10.62
CA TYR A 28 -16.45 -2.41 -9.82
C TYR A 28 -17.88 -1.88 -9.81
N LEU A 29 -18.82 -2.55 -10.49
CA LEU A 29 -20.20 -2.08 -10.62
C LEU A 29 -21.17 -3.25 -10.67
N ASP A 30 -22.20 -3.21 -9.80
CA ASP A 30 -23.25 -4.23 -9.71
C ASP A 30 -24.62 -3.56 -9.59
N PHE A 31 -25.63 -4.10 -10.26
CA PHE A 31 -27.00 -3.61 -10.26
C PHE A 31 -27.92 -4.54 -9.47
N LYS A 32 -28.72 -3.95 -8.61
CA LYS A 32 -29.72 -4.67 -7.80
C LYS A 32 -31.10 -4.02 -7.94
N GLU A 33 -32.08 -4.78 -8.26
CA GLU A 33 -33.46 -4.31 -8.25
C GLU A 33 -33.96 -3.96 -6.83
N SER A 34 -35.04 -3.18 -6.71
CA SER A 34 -35.57 -2.72 -5.42
C SER A 34 -35.89 -3.85 -4.45
N ARG A 35 -36.37 -5.01 -4.94
CA ARG A 35 -36.66 -6.18 -4.09
C ARG A 35 -35.43 -6.87 -3.51
N ALA A 36 -34.22 -6.46 -3.86
CA ALA A 36 -33.01 -6.87 -3.16
C ALA A 36 -32.95 -6.27 -1.74
N LEU A 37 -33.60 -5.14 -1.53
CA LEU A 37 -33.79 -4.53 -0.21
C LEU A 37 -35.13 -5.04 0.37
N ASP A 38 -35.04 -5.97 1.30
CA ASP A 38 -36.20 -6.54 2.01
C ASP A 38 -35.85 -6.80 3.48
N LYS A 39 -36.86 -6.80 4.36
CA LYS A 39 -36.66 -6.99 5.80
C LYS A 39 -36.46 -8.45 6.23
N SER A 40 -36.58 -9.40 5.29
CA SER A 40 -36.30 -10.82 5.56
C SER A 40 -34.81 -11.03 5.86
N ASP A 41 -34.51 -11.99 6.71
CA ASP A 41 -33.14 -12.29 7.07
C ASP A 41 -32.31 -12.76 5.88
N LYS A 42 -32.94 -13.49 4.95
CA LYS A 42 -32.27 -13.92 3.71
C LYS A 42 -31.75 -12.73 2.89
N LYS A 43 -32.56 -11.67 2.70
CA LYS A 43 -32.12 -10.50 1.93
C LYS A 43 -31.10 -9.68 2.67
N LYS A 44 -31.20 -9.57 3.99
CA LYS A 44 -30.15 -8.95 4.82
C LYS A 44 -28.82 -9.70 4.73
N GLU A 45 -28.85 -11.04 4.63
CA GLU A 45 -27.65 -11.86 4.41
C GLU A 45 -27.06 -11.66 3.01
N GLU A 46 -27.88 -11.49 1.96
CA GLU A 46 -27.40 -11.13 0.62
C GLU A 46 -26.65 -9.79 0.63
N ILE A 47 -27.20 -8.76 1.27
CA ILE A 47 -26.52 -7.46 1.46
C ILE A 47 -25.20 -7.63 2.23
N ALA A 48 -25.25 -8.41 3.33
CA ALA A 48 -24.11 -8.70 4.17
C ALA A 48 -23.01 -9.52 3.47
N LYS A 49 -23.33 -10.21 2.39
CA LYS A 49 -22.40 -10.92 1.52
C LYS A 49 -21.79 -10.03 0.45
N ASP A 50 -22.62 -9.23 -0.23
CA ASP A 50 -22.19 -8.45 -1.39
C ASP A 50 -21.28 -7.28 -0.98
N VAL A 51 -21.62 -6.55 0.08
CA VAL A 51 -20.84 -5.38 0.52
C VAL A 51 -19.40 -5.76 0.91
N PRO A 52 -19.15 -6.76 1.80
CA PRO A 52 -17.78 -7.14 2.12
C PRO A 52 -17.08 -7.83 0.96
N ALA A 53 -17.79 -8.47 0.01
CA ALA A 53 -17.16 -9.02 -1.17
C ALA A 53 -16.44 -7.96 -2.00
N PHE A 54 -17.03 -6.78 -2.19
CA PHE A 54 -16.38 -5.63 -2.81
C PHE A 54 -15.22 -5.09 -1.97
N ALA A 55 -15.41 -4.92 -0.65
CA ALA A 55 -14.37 -4.40 0.23
C ALA A 55 -13.14 -5.33 0.32
N ASN A 56 -13.34 -6.64 0.27
CA ASN A 56 -12.31 -7.67 0.24
C ASN A 56 -11.58 -7.76 -1.11
N SER A 57 -12.20 -7.23 -2.16
CA SER A 57 -11.63 -7.16 -3.52
C SER A 57 -11.00 -5.76 -3.75
N ASP A 58 -11.36 -5.11 -4.83
CA ASP A 58 -10.79 -3.80 -5.19
C ASP A 58 -11.74 -2.62 -4.92
N GLY A 59 -12.80 -2.85 -4.15
CA GLY A 59 -13.87 -1.90 -3.94
C GLY A 59 -14.83 -1.84 -5.13
N GLY A 60 -15.76 -0.90 -5.12
CA GLY A 60 -16.72 -0.70 -6.21
C GLY A 60 -18.01 -0.06 -5.77
N ILE A 61 -19.04 -0.21 -6.59
CA ILE A 61 -20.35 0.42 -6.42
C ILE A 61 -21.45 -0.64 -6.60
N ILE A 62 -22.40 -0.67 -5.67
CA ILE A 62 -23.68 -1.37 -5.84
C ILE A 62 -24.77 -0.33 -6.01
N VAL A 63 -25.57 -0.46 -7.07
CA VAL A 63 -26.70 0.42 -7.34
C VAL A 63 -28.00 -0.34 -7.09
N TYR A 64 -28.68 -0.04 -5.99
CA TYR A 64 -30.01 -0.57 -5.71
C TYR A 64 -31.10 0.30 -6.33
N GLY A 65 -31.98 -0.30 -7.11
CA GLY A 65 -33.06 0.37 -7.79
C GLY A 65 -32.95 0.35 -9.32
N ILE A 66 -32.09 -0.50 -9.88
CA ILE A 66 -32.01 -0.81 -11.30
C ILE A 66 -32.16 -2.32 -11.48
N THR A 67 -32.97 -2.77 -12.45
CA THR A 67 -33.03 -4.19 -12.82
C THR A 67 -31.82 -4.55 -13.66
N GLU A 68 -31.31 -5.76 -13.48
CA GLU A 68 -30.29 -6.32 -14.36
C GLU A 68 -30.96 -7.10 -15.51
N SER A 69 -30.42 -6.95 -16.71
CA SER A 69 -30.79 -7.75 -17.89
C SER A 69 -29.53 -8.09 -18.69
N ASN A 70 -29.19 -9.36 -18.78
CA ASN A 70 -27.97 -9.84 -19.45
C ASN A 70 -26.69 -9.12 -18.97
N HIS A 71 -26.52 -8.99 -17.67
CA HIS A 71 -25.43 -8.26 -17.02
C HIS A 71 -25.33 -6.76 -17.38
N CYS A 72 -26.41 -6.16 -17.87
CA CYS A 72 -26.48 -4.74 -18.17
C CYS A 72 -27.57 -4.06 -17.35
N ALA A 73 -27.43 -2.73 -17.16
CA ALA A 73 -28.47 -1.90 -16.58
C ALA A 73 -29.74 -1.96 -17.42
N GLY A 74 -30.82 -2.49 -16.84
CA GLY A 74 -32.10 -2.68 -17.52
C GLY A 74 -33.01 -1.49 -17.37
N SER A 75 -33.92 -1.47 -16.38
CA SER A 75 -34.89 -0.44 -16.13
C SER A 75 -34.88 0.01 -14.68
N LEU A 76 -35.45 1.20 -14.42
CA LEU A 76 -35.65 1.71 -13.07
C LEU A 76 -36.61 0.79 -12.29
N SER A 77 -36.18 0.40 -11.09
CA SER A 77 -36.93 -0.38 -10.10
C SER A 77 -36.81 0.35 -8.76
N TYR A 78 -37.60 1.43 -8.60
CA TYR A 78 -37.46 2.33 -7.47
C TYR A 78 -37.56 1.64 -6.10
N VAL A 79 -36.69 2.03 -5.22
CA VAL A 79 -36.72 1.69 -3.81
C VAL A 79 -37.66 2.65 -3.09
N ASP A 80 -38.56 2.12 -2.25
CA ASP A 80 -39.33 2.92 -1.31
C ASP A 80 -38.44 3.39 -0.16
N GLY A 81 -37.92 4.60 -0.27
CA GLY A 81 -37.03 5.21 0.71
C GLY A 81 -37.68 5.60 2.05
N GLU A 82 -39.03 5.54 2.15
CA GLU A 82 -39.74 5.67 3.44
C GLU A 82 -39.61 4.35 4.25
N THR A 83 -39.64 3.21 3.55
CA THR A 83 -39.55 1.87 4.15
C THR A 83 -38.15 1.39 4.34
N PHE A 84 -37.29 1.63 3.35
CA PHE A 84 -35.88 1.23 3.30
C PHE A 84 -35.00 2.48 3.29
N THR A 85 -34.83 3.08 4.47
CA THR A 85 -34.04 4.31 4.60
C THR A 85 -32.54 4.04 4.48
N LYS A 86 -31.77 5.08 4.21
CA LYS A 86 -30.30 5.01 4.24
C LYS A 86 -29.78 4.43 5.55
N GLU A 87 -30.34 4.89 6.68
CA GLU A 87 -29.95 4.48 8.02
C GLU A 87 -30.24 2.98 8.26
N TRP A 88 -31.38 2.48 7.72
CA TRP A 88 -31.67 1.05 7.76
C TRP A 88 -30.60 0.22 7.05
N LEU A 89 -30.18 0.66 5.83
CA LEU A 89 -29.16 -0.04 5.07
C LEU A 89 -27.79 0.03 5.77
N GLU A 90 -27.42 1.18 6.32
CA GLU A 90 -26.21 1.35 7.15
C GLU A 90 -26.23 0.42 8.36
N GLN A 91 -27.38 0.29 9.04
CA GLN A 91 -27.54 -0.60 10.18
C GLN A 91 -27.34 -2.06 9.80
N ILE A 92 -27.89 -2.51 8.66
CA ILE A 92 -27.69 -3.89 8.19
C ILE A 92 -26.21 -4.15 7.93
N ILE A 93 -25.54 -3.28 7.18
CA ILE A 93 -24.13 -3.40 6.87
C ILE A 93 -23.30 -3.48 8.17
N ASN A 94 -23.51 -2.55 9.10
CA ASN A 94 -22.74 -2.50 10.35
C ASN A 94 -23.01 -3.66 11.32
N SER A 95 -24.22 -4.26 11.29
CA SER A 95 -24.60 -5.32 12.22
C SER A 95 -24.27 -6.74 11.74
N LYS A 96 -24.10 -6.93 10.42
CA LYS A 96 -23.95 -8.25 9.79
C LYS A 96 -22.53 -8.55 9.32
N ILE A 97 -21.62 -7.57 9.39
CA ILE A 97 -20.22 -7.70 8.94
C ILE A 97 -19.31 -7.58 10.15
N SER A 98 -18.48 -8.59 10.34
CA SER A 98 -17.45 -8.57 11.39
C SER A 98 -16.31 -7.69 10.96
N GLU A 99 -15.89 -6.80 11.85
CA GLU A 99 -14.99 -5.70 11.60
C GLU A 99 -15.56 -4.67 10.59
N ARG A 100 -15.79 -3.47 11.08
CA ARG A 100 -16.43 -2.40 10.30
C ARG A 100 -15.61 -2.03 9.06
N ILE A 101 -16.28 -1.93 7.91
CA ILE A 101 -15.69 -1.39 6.70
C ILE A 101 -15.73 0.14 6.77
N GLU A 102 -14.56 0.77 6.78
CA GLU A 102 -14.45 2.23 6.81
C GLU A 102 -14.66 2.84 5.42
N GLY A 103 -15.26 4.03 5.37
CA GLY A 103 -15.38 4.81 4.13
C GLY A 103 -16.52 4.40 3.20
N ILE A 104 -17.43 3.49 3.61
CA ILE A 104 -18.65 3.22 2.84
C ILE A 104 -19.49 4.49 2.78
N GLN A 105 -19.99 4.80 1.58
CA GLN A 105 -20.92 5.91 1.35
C GLN A 105 -22.20 5.38 0.73
N ILE A 106 -23.35 5.69 1.35
CA ILE A 106 -24.68 5.39 0.82
C ILE A 106 -25.31 6.71 0.39
N ILE A 107 -25.53 6.85 -0.91
CA ILE A 107 -25.99 8.08 -1.53
C ILE A 107 -27.38 7.83 -2.13
N PRO A 108 -28.45 8.35 -1.51
CA PRO A 108 -29.80 8.25 -2.06
C PRO A 108 -29.98 9.26 -3.20
N VAL A 109 -30.34 8.77 -4.38
CA VAL A 109 -30.73 9.56 -5.54
C VAL A 109 -32.25 9.50 -5.65
N ARG A 110 -32.90 10.65 -5.56
CA ARG A 110 -34.40 10.77 -5.56
C ARG A 110 -34.88 11.35 -6.86
N PHE A 111 -35.77 10.63 -7.51
CA PHE A 111 -36.44 11.09 -8.72
C PHE A 111 -37.65 11.97 -8.33
N ASP A 112 -37.76 13.12 -8.97
CA ASP A 112 -38.81 14.13 -8.71
C ASP A 112 -38.88 14.60 -7.24
N GLY A 113 -37.82 14.38 -6.44
CA GLY A 113 -37.83 14.66 -5.00
C GLY A 113 -38.67 13.68 -4.17
N ASP A 114 -39.23 12.63 -4.78
CA ASP A 114 -40.07 11.63 -4.14
C ASP A 114 -39.25 10.55 -3.44
N LEU A 115 -39.47 10.36 -2.14
CA LEU A 115 -38.81 9.32 -1.34
C LEU A 115 -39.13 7.91 -1.85
N LYS A 116 -40.33 7.68 -2.40
CA LYS A 116 -40.72 6.37 -2.94
C LYS A 116 -40.10 6.05 -4.30
N LYS A 117 -39.49 7.05 -4.93
CA LYS A 117 -38.78 6.91 -6.18
C LYS A 117 -37.26 7.08 -5.96
N SER A 118 -36.68 6.27 -5.08
CA SER A 118 -35.28 6.36 -4.73
C SER A 118 -34.44 5.27 -5.43
N VAL A 119 -33.21 5.61 -5.73
CA VAL A 119 -32.12 4.69 -6.11
C VAL A 119 -30.97 4.92 -5.13
N TYR A 120 -30.41 3.85 -4.57
CA TYR A 120 -29.27 3.97 -3.65
C TYR A 120 -27.98 3.59 -4.36
N VAL A 121 -27.03 4.52 -4.41
CA VAL A 121 -25.65 4.26 -4.83
C VAL A 121 -24.81 4.00 -3.60
N VAL A 122 -24.33 2.76 -3.47
CA VAL A 122 -23.46 2.33 -2.35
C VAL A 122 -22.04 2.25 -2.85
N LYS A 123 -21.20 3.23 -2.49
CA LYS A 123 -19.77 3.23 -2.77
C LYS A 123 -19.03 2.48 -1.67
N ILE A 124 -18.27 1.48 -2.06
CA ILE A 124 -17.54 0.58 -1.16
C ILE A 124 -16.06 0.71 -1.50
N PRO A 125 -15.22 1.25 -0.62
CA PRO A 125 -13.79 1.32 -0.87
C PRO A 125 -13.16 -0.08 -0.76
N ARG A 126 -12.05 -0.28 -1.47
CA ARG A 126 -11.13 -1.37 -1.15
C ARG A 126 -10.67 -1.22 0.30
N SER A 127 -10.88 -2.21 1.12
CA SER A 127 -10.51 -2.12 2.52
C SER A 127 -9.02 -2.36 2.75
N THR A 128 -8.43 -1.49 3.54
CA THR A 128 -7.07 -1.69 4.09
C THR A 128 -7.06 -2.65 5.29
N ARG A 129 -8.26 -3.03 5.79
CA ARG A 129 -8.46 -3.94 6.93
C ARG A 129 -9.10 -5.27 6.52
N ALA A 130 -9.11 -5.56 5.20
CA ALA A 130 -9.59 -6.85 4.69
C ALA A 130 -8.77 -8.02 5.29
N PRO A 131 -9.35 -9.24 5.43
CA PRO A 131 -10.67 -9.61 4.96
C PRO A 131 -11.78 -9.38 6.00
N HIS A 132 -12.93 -8.90 5.53
CA HIS A 132 -14.14 -8.76 6.34
C HIS A 132 -14.99 -10.04 6.26
N MET A 133 -15.39 -10.56 7.41
CA MET A 133 -16.19 -11.78 7.54
C MET A 133 -17.68 -11.45 7.62
N CYS A 134 -18.51 -12.21 6.93
CA CYS A 134 -19.96 -12.08 6.99
C CYS A 134 -20.55 -12.77 8.23
N SER A 135 -21.81 -12.49 8.52
CA SER A 135 -22.55 -13.10 9.66
C SER A 135 -22.71 -14.62 9.58
N ASP A 136 -22.53 -15.22 8.39
CA ASP A 136 -22.49 -16.67 8.18
C ASP A 136 -21.11 -17.28 8.46
N HIS A 137 -20.16 -16.50 9.00
CA HIS A 137 -18.78 -16.88 9.30
C HIS A 137 -17.95 -17.24 8.07
N ARG A 138 -18.27 -16.66 6.90
CA ARG A 138 -17.55 -16.84 5.64
C ARG A 138 -17.00 -15.53 5.12
N TYR A 139 -15.96 -15.64 4.29
CA TYR A 139 -15.38 -14.55 3.55
C TYR A 139 -15.80 -14.64 2.09
N TYR A 140 -16.12 -13.50 1.49
CA TYR A 140 -16.53 -13.41 0.10
C TYR A 140 -15.66 -12.43 -0.65
N ARG A 141 -15.46 -12.71 -1.93
CA ARG A 141 -14.84 -11.79 -2.90
C ARG A 141 -15.79 -11.52 -4.03
N HIS A 142 -15.72 -10.33 -4.60
CA HIS A 142 -16.39 -10.01 -5.84
C HIS A 142 -15.52 -10.42 -7.03
N SER A 143 -16.06 -11.21 -7.94
CA SER A 143 -15.35 -11.75 -9.09
C SER A 143 -16.26 -11.75 -10.31
N GLY A 144 -15.90 -10.99 -11.34
CA GLY A 144 -16.78 -10.76 -12.48
C GLY A 144 -18.02 -9.96 -12.06
N THR A 145 -19.18 -10.61 -12.09
CA THR A 145 -20.49 -10.03 -11.71
C THR A 145 -21.09 -10.74 -10.49
N THR A 146 -20.31 -11.54 -9.75
CA THR A 146 -20.84 -12.35 -8.65
C THR A 146 -19.96 -12.27 -7.41
N SER A 147 -20.63 -12.37 -6.25
CA SER A 147 -19.96 -12.54 -4.96
C SER A 147 -19.78 -14.03 -4.68
N THR A 148 -18.52 -14.50 -4.67
CA THR A 148 -18.16 -15.91 -4.44
C THR A 148 -17.45 -16.09 -3.10
N GLN A 149 -17.67 -17.23 -2.44
CA GLN A 149 -16.95 -17.57 -1.22
C GLN A 149 -15.45 -17.69 -1.55
N MET A 150 -14.62 -17.17 -0.66
CA MET A 150 -13.17 -17.32 -0.74
C MET A 150 -12.72 -18.69 -0.28
N GLU A 151 -11.70 -19.21 -0.93
CA GLU A 151 -10.96 -20.38 -0.47
C GLU A 151 -9.99 -19.98 0.67
N GLU A 152 -9.53 -20.97 1.45
CA GLU A 152 -8.67 -20.73 2.61
C GLU A 152 -7.39 -19.95 2.23
N TYR A 153 -6.76 -20.31 1.12
CA TYR A 153 -5.54 -19.63 0.67
C TYR A 153 -5.78 -18.15 0.30
N GLU A 154 -6.94 -17.83 -0.29
CA GLU A 154 -7.30 -16.45 -0.64
C GLU A 154 -7.50 -15.59 0.62
N VAL A 155 -8.15 -16.15 1.64
CA VAL A 155 -8.33 -15.49 2.94
C VAL A 155 -6.97 -15.24 3.59
N ARG A 156 -6.11 -16.25 3.61
CA ARG A 156 -4.76 -16.16 4.16
C ARG A 156 -3.92 -15.10 3.43
N ASP A 157 -3.97 -15.09 2.10
CA ASP A 157 -3.25 -14.10 1.29
C ASP A 157 -3.73 -12.67 1.55
N LEU A 158 -5.03 -12.46 1.80
CA LEU A 158 -5.56 -11.16 2.20
C LEU A 158 -5.03 -10.72 3.56
N PHE A 159 -5.00 -11.61 4.56
CA PHE A 159 -4.39 -11.30 5.87
C PHE A 159 -2.92 -10.93 5.74
N TYR A 160 -2.16 -11.64 4.91
CA TYR A 160 -0.75 -11.31 4.65
C TYR A 160 -0.57 -10.02 3.87
N ARG A 161 -1.45 -9.73 2.90
CA ARG A 161 -1.38 -8.49 2.11
C ARG A 161 -1.58 -7.24 2.97
N VAL A 162 -2.49 -7.31 3.93
CA VAL A 162 -2.83 -6.18 4.81
C VAL A 162 -1.84 -6.06 5.96
N ASN A 163 -1.39 -7.20 6.49
CA ASN A 163 -0.50 -7.28 7.65
C ASN A 163 0.92 -7.64 7.21
N LYS A 164 1.63 -6.72 6.56
CA LYS A 164 3.02 -6.92 6.16
C LYS A 164 3.88 -5.71 6.48
N ALA A 165 5.14 -5.98 6.78
CA ALA A 165 6.16 -4.96 6.77
C ALA A 165 6.50 -4.57 5.31
N ILE A 166 6.68 -3.30 5.07
CA ILE A 166 7.17 -2.75 3.80
C ILE A 166 8.37 -1.89 4.15
N LEU A 167 9.55 -2.43 3.92
CA LEU A 167 10.76 -1.69 4.19
C LEU A 167 11.22 -0.93 2.94
N GLU A 168 11.69 0.28 3.17
CA GLU A 168 12.21 1.18 2.14
C GLU A 168 13.59 1.69 2.52
N ILE A 169 14.46 1.86 1.52
CA ILE A 169 15.71 2.60 1.67
C ILE A 169 15.36 4.07 1.42
N ASP A 170 15.39 4.87 2.47
CA ASP A 170 15.04 6.27 2.40
C ASP A 170 16.16 7.08 1.73
N ASN A 171 17.32 7.15 2.37
CA ASN A 171 18.45 7.91 1.88
C ASN A 171 19.79 7.31 2.29
N ILE A 172 20.87 7.82 1.67
CA ILE A 172 22.27 7.60 2.08
C ILE A 172 22.84 8.93 2.53
N TYR A 173 23.63 8.90 3.58
CA TYR A 173 24.28 10.06 4.17
C TYR A 173 25.79 9.87 4.14
N LEU A 174 26.48 10.95 3.82
CA LEU A 174 27.93 11.03 3.79
C LEU A 174 28.40 12.22 4.62
N HIS A 175 29.36 11.95 5.49
CA HIS A 175 30.04 12.97 6.28
C HIS A 175 31.54 12.88 6.09
N VAL A 176 32.22 14.02 5.88
CA VAL A 176 33.67 14.13 5.85
C VAL A 176 34.12 14.86 7.10
N GLN A 177 34.88 14.17 7.96
CA GLN A 177 35.49 14.75 9.15
C GLN A 177 37.00 14.92 8.89
N ASN A 178 37.51 16.15 9.08
CA ASN A 178 38.95 16.39 9.00
C ASN A 178 39.62 15.93 10.30
N ILE A 179 40.66 15.10 10.18
CA ILE A 179 41.50 14.74 11.32
C ILE A 179 42.41 15.95 11.63
N GLN A 180 42.44 16.40 12.88
CA GLN A 180 43.20 17.60 13.27
C GLN A 180 44.71 17.42 12.94
N ASN A 181 45.29 18.42 12.29
CA ASN A 181 46.71 18.51 11.89
C ASN A 181 47.20 17.45 10.89
N ASP A 182 46.31 16.81 10.14
CA ASP A 182 46.68 15.83 9.12
C ASP A 182 45.97 16.16 7.78
N ASP A 183 46.54 15.74 6.66
CA ASP A 183 45.89 15.76 5.34
C ASP A 183 44.83 14.65 5.23
N ASN A 184 44.76 13.76 6.20
CA ASN A 184 43.77 12.70 6.28
C ASN A 184 42.39 13.22 6.71
N CYS A 185 41.38 12.53 6.23
CA CYS A 185 39.98 12.74 6.62
C CYS A 185 39.29 11.38 6.79
N GLU A 186 38.29 11.34 7.59
CA GLU A 186 37.38 10.23 7.75
C GLU A 186 36.10 10.50 6.96
N LEU A 187 35.78 9.61 6.03
CA LEU A 187 34.52 9.62 5.30
C LEU A 187 33.59 8.59 5.94
N GLU A 188 32.61 9.10 6.67
CA GLU A 188 31.55 8.29 7.26
C GLU A 188 30.40 8.13 6.29
N ILE A 189 29.86 6.91 6.18
CA ILE A 189 28.73 6.56 5.29
C ILE A 189 27.73 5.75 6.12
N TYR A 190 26.45 6.14 6.02
CA TYR A 190 25.33 5.39 6.60
C TYR A 190 24.06 5.62 5.79
N SER A 191 23.04 4.80 6.05
CA SER A 191 21.75 4.93 5.35
C SER A 191 20.60 4.91 6.34
N SER A 192 19.54 5.64 6.03
CA SER A 192 18.27 5.49 6.72
C SER A 192 17.35 4.53 5.98
N ILE A 193 16.66 3.72 6.75
CA ILE A 193 15.60 2.82 6.29
C ILE A 193 14.32 3.12 7.05
N ALA A 194 13.18 2.85 6.44
CA ALA A 194 11.87 3.07 7.03
C ALA A 194 10.96 1.86 6.83
N ASN A 195 10.00 1.68 7.74
CA ASN A 195 8.92 0.73 7.57
C ASN A 195 7.62 1.49 7.26
N SER A 196 7.19 1.47 6.01
CA SER A 196 5.91 2.03 5.56
C SER A 196 4.76 1.01 5.59
N GLY A 197 5.02 -0.20 6.09
CA GLY A 197 4.05 -1.27 6.24
C GLY A 197 3.13 -1.12 7.46
N THR A 198 2.41 -2.18 7.78
CA THR A 198 1.40 -2.21 8.85
C THR A 198 1.82 -3.03 10.08
N VAL A 199 2.88 -3.81 9.96
CA VAL A 199 3.42 -4.61 11.07
C VAL A 199 4.92 -4.37 11.25
N PRO A 200 5.47 -4.61 12.46
CA PRO A 200 6.89 -4.55 12.69
C PRO A 200 7.66 -5.58 11.86
N GLU A 201 8.86 -5.21 11.39
CA GLU A 201 9.83 -6.16 10.82
C GLU A 201 10.93 -6.44 11.85
N THR A 202 11.20 -7.71 12.08
CA THR A 202 12.18 -8.15 13.08
C THR A 202 13.45 -8.75 12.46
N ILE A 203 13.38 -9.16 11.20
CA ILE A 203 14.49 -9.82 10.50
C ILE A 203 14.80 -9.07 9.22
N TYR A 204 15.74 -8.17 9.28
CA TYR A 204 16.17 -7.40 8.12
C TYR A 204 17.68 -7.18 8.10
N LYS A 205 18.21 -6.99 6.88
CA LYS A 205 19.63 -6.81 6.63
C LYS A 205 19.85 -5.86 5.47
N LEU A 206 20.70 -4.86 5.68
CA LEU A 206 21.13 -3.95 4.62
C LEU A 206 22.52 -4.35 4.13
N ASN A 207 22.66 -4.56 2.82
CA ASN A 207 23.94 -4.77 2.18
C ASN A 207 24.31 -3.52 1.37
N TYR A 208 25.54 -3.07 1.59
CA TYR A 208 26.21 -2.08 0.76
C TYR A 208 27.12 -2.81 -0.22
N TYR A 209 27.01 -2.52 -1.49
CA TYR A 209 27.92 -2.96 -2.53
C TYR A 209 28.59 -1.72 -3.11
N LEU A 210 29.87 -1.53 -2.73
CA LEU A 210 30.68 -0.41 -3.22
C LEU A 210 31.48 -0.89 -4.42
N THR A 211 31.36 -0.17 -5.52
CA THR A 211 32.19 -0.39 -6.71
C THR A 211 33.06 0.85 -6.90
N ALA A 212 34.37 0.67 -6.72
CA ALA A 212 35.36 1.74 -6.87
C ALA A 212 36.43 1.30 -7.89
N PRO A 213 36.44 1.88 -9.09
CA PRO A 213 37.52 1.64 -10.05
C PRO A 213 38.87 2.10 -9.45
N GLY A 214 39.85 1.19 -9.40
CA GLY A 214 41.16 1.45 -8.82
C GLY A 214 41.41 0.87 -7.42
N GLY A 215 40.36 0.24 -6.86
CA GLY A 215 40.45 -0.53 -5.59
C GLY A 215 40.47 0.34 -4.32
N LEU A 216 39.54 0.04 -3.40
CA LEU A 216 39.63 0.48 -2.02
C LEU A 216 40.65 -0.39 -1.29
N LYS A 217 41.69 0.22 -0.71
CA LYS A 217 42.53 -0.48 0.21
C LYS A 217 41.78 -0.72 1.51
N MET A 218 41.50 -1.97 1.85
CA MET A 218 40.67 -2.39 2.97
C MET A 218 41.25 -2.13 4.35
N ASP A 219 42.56 -1.91 4.44
CA ASP A 219 43.25 -1.46 5.65
C ASP A 219 42.77 -0.09 6.16
N ARG A 220 41.98 0.61 5.38
CA ARG A 220 41.44 1.94 5.69
C ARG A 220 39.91 2.00 5.94
N VAL A 221 39.25 0.85 5.90
CA VAL A 221 37.84 0.78 6.24
C VAL A 221 37.69 0.40 7.69
N SER A 222 37.10 1.28 8.50
CA SER A 222 36.77 1.03 9.88
C SER A 222 35.26 0.99 10.10
N TRP A 223 34.84 0.19 11.06
CA TRP A 223 33.47 0.16 11.57
C TRP A 223 33.54 0.06 13.10
N ASP A 224 32.53 0.54 13.76
CA ASP A 224 32.41 0.42 15.19
C ASP A 224 31.87 -0.96 15.57
N PRO A 225 32.72 -1.90 16.04
CA PRO A 225 32.28 -3.26 16.38
C PRO A 225 31.33 -3.30 17.59
N GLN A 226 31.19 -2.22 18.34
CA GLN A 226 30.27 -2.13 19.49
C GLN A 226 28.86 -1.65 19.08
N LYS A 227 28.73 -1.00 17.92
CA LYS A 227 27.48 -0.46 17.46
C LYS A 227 26.84 -1.27 16.32
N ASP A 228 27.65 -1.98 15.53
CA ASP A 228 27.17 -2.62 14.31
C ASP A 228 27.61 -4.08 14.19
N THR A 229 26.65 -4.97 13.94
CA THR A 229 26.88 -6.35 13.54
C THR A 229 27.27 -6.42 12.05
N ASN A 230 28.24 -5.62 11.65
CA ASN A 230 28.67 -5.55 10.27
C ASN A 230 29.56 -6.74 9.90
N ASN A 231 29.23 -7.38 8.78
CA ASN A 231 30.08 -8.38 8.16
C ASN A 231 30.49 -7.86 6.77
N TYR A 232 31.73 -8.12 6.37
CA TYR A 232 32.23 -7.65 5.09
C TYR A 232 32.81 -8.78 4.23
N SER A 233 32.79 -8.56 2.93
CA SER A 233 33.50 -9.40 1.96
C SER A 233 34.03 -8.52 0.81
N ILE A 234 35.24 -8.88 0.35
CA ILE A 234 35.95 -8.18 -0.72
C ILE A 234 35.88 -9.00 -1.99
N TRP A 235 35.72 -8.35 -3.13
CA TRP A 235 36.01 -8.93 -4.44
C TRP A 235 36.92 -8.00 -5.24
N LYS A 236 37.35 -8.44 -6.40
CA LYS A 236 38.40 -7.80 -7.21
C LYS A 236 38.24 -6.28 -7.41
N ASP A 237 37.02 -5.79 -7.60
CA ASP A 237 36.73 -4.38 -7.91
C ASP A 237 35.71 -3.75 -6.94
N GLY A 238 35.54 -4.34 -5.74
CA GLY A 238 34.53 -3.85 -4.82
C GLY A 238 34.52 -4.44 -3.42
N LEU A 239 33.66 -3.90 -2.63
CA LEU A 239 33.45 -4.23 -1.22
C LEU A 239 31.98 -4.42 -0.94
N LYS A 240 31.64 -5.47 -0.22
CA LYS A 240 30.32 -5.66 0.38
C LYS A 240 30.41 -5.48 1.88
N ILE A 241 29.55 -4.64 2.44
CA ILE A 241 29.32 -4.50 3.87
C ILE A 241 27.89 -4.93 4.14
N SER A 242 27.69 -5.75 5.17
CA SER A 242 26.35 -6.22 5.58
C SER A 242 26.07 -5.78 7.00
N SER A 243 24.98 -5.11 7.22
CA SER A 243 24.50 -4.67 8.53
C SER A 243 23.17 -5.33 8.85
N LEU A 244 23.08 -5.95 10.04
CA LEU A 244 21.88 -6.62 10.51
C LEU A 244 21.05 -5.66 11.37
N GLY A 245 19.75 -5.65 11.19
CA GLY A 245 18.84 -5.02 12.13
C GLY A 245 18.82 -5.78 13.46
N THR A 246 19.03 -5.08 14.56
CA THR A 246 19.13 -5.63 15.91
C THR A 246 17.87 -5.46 16.74
N MET A 247 16.96 -4.60 16.30
CA MET A 247 15.69 -4.29 16.97
C MET A 247 14.53 -4.34 15.95
N PRO A 248 13.30 -4.64 16.41
CA PRO A 248 12.13 -4.51 15.56
C PRO A 248 11.99 -3.11 15.00
N LEU A 249 11.70 -3.00 13.70
CA LEU A 249 11.40 -1.73 13.05
C LEU A 249 9.88 -1.59 12.91
N PHE A 250 9.27 -0.71 13.71
CA PHE A 250 7.83 -0.55 13.77
C PHE A 250 7.27 0.25 12.58
N PRO A 251 5.96 0.10 12.27
CA PRO A 251 5.28 0.92 11.27
C PRO A 251 5.46 2.43 11.52
N GLY A 252 5.85 3.15 10.47
CA GLY A 252 6.12 4.59 10.53
C GLY A 252 7.47 4.97 11.12
N GLU A 253 8.24 4.02 11.64
CA GLU A 253 9.56 4.28 12.20
C GLU A 253 10.63 4.35 11.12
N ARG A 254 11.64 5.18 11.38
CA ARG A 254 12.85 5.32 10.57
C ARG A 254 14.07 5.16 11.47
N ILE A 255 15.07 4.41 11.00
CA ILE A 255 16.34 4.21 11.70
C ILE A 255 17.52 4.36 10.75
N ASP A 256 18.66 4.72 11.30
CA ASP A 256 19.95 4.64 10.61
C ASP A 256 20.51 3.23 10.73
N LEU A 257 21.03 2.69 9.63
CA LEU A 257 21.59 1.33 9.58
C LEU A 257 22.86 1.31 8.72
N GLY A 258 23.82 0.51 9.14
CA GLY A 258 25.02 0.21 8.36
C GLY A 258 26.04 1.35 8.33
N ARG A 259 26.29 1.97 9.46
CA ARG A 259 27.30 3.02 9.60
C ARG A 259 28.72 2.42 9.50
N PHE A 260 29.54 3.00 8.64
CA PHE A 260 30.96 2.64 8.52
C PHE A 260 31.77 3.86 8.05
N SER A 261 33.07 3.83 8.31
CA SER A 261 33.97 4.92 7.94
C SER A 261 35.10 4.41 7.03
N VAL A 262 35.58 5.32 6.18
CA VAL A 262 36.75 5.10 5.34
C VAL A 262 37.77 6.21 5.62
N GLU A 263 38.98 5.83 6.04
CA GLU A 263 40.07 6.77 6.29
C GLU A 263 40.86 7.02 4.99
N LEU A 264 40.92 8.26 4.56
CA LEU A 264 41.48 8.69 3.25
C LEU A 264 42.21 10.01 3.41
N THR A 265 43.19 10.29 2.53
CA THR A 265 43.64 11.68 2.35
C THR A 265 42.52 12.51 1.67
N LYS A 266 42.53 13.82 1.84
CA LYS A 266 41.54 14.72 1.18
C LYS A 266 41.48 14.54 -0.34
N THR A 267 42.65 14.32 -0.96
CA THR A 267 42.70 14.03 -2.40
C THR A 267 42.05 12.70 -2.74
N GLN A 268 42.34 11.64 -1.98
CA GLN A 268 41.74 10.33 -2.18
C GLN A 268 40.21 10.35 -1.91
N ALA A 269 39.76 11.11 -0.91
CA ALA A 269 38.33 11.26 -0.65
C ALA A 269 37.59 11.91 -1.81
N LYS A 270 38.18 12.96 -2.42
CA LYS A 270 37.63 13.59 -3.64
C LYS A 270 37.54 12.62 -4.82
N GLU A 271 38.59 11.84 -5.06
CA GLU A 271 38.60 10.81 -6.11
C GLU A 271 37.62 9.69 -5.83
N PHE A 272 37.54 9.23 -4.58
CA PHE A 272 36.59 8.22 -4.15
C PHE A 272 35.15 8.65 -4.41
N ILE A 273 34.76 9.85 -3.99
CA ILE A 273 33.42 10.38 -4.19
C ILE A 273 33.08 10.52 -5.69
N LYS A 274 34.04 10.92 -6.53
CA LYS A 274 33.82 11.05 -7.98
C LYS A 274 33.64 9.72 -8.72
N ASN A 275 34.32 8.67 -8.26
CA ASN A 275 34.45 7.42 -9.01
C ASN A 275 33.70 6.24 -8.39
N THR A 276 33.05 6.41 -7.24
CA THR A 276 32.38 5.30 -6.52
C THR A 276 30.88 5.36 -6.71
N SER A 277 30.29 4.21 -6.98
CA SER A 277 28.85 3.99 -6.86
C SER A 277 28.57 3.00 -5.75
N ILE A 278 27.47 3.23 -5.03
CA ILE A 278 27.00 2.35 -3.97
C ILE A 278 25.64 1.82 -4.37
N ARG A 279 25.51 0.51 -4.38
CA ARG A 279 24.25 -0.21 -4.52
C ARG A 279 23.85 -0.77 -3.15
N LEU A 280 22.70 -0.33 -2.65
CA LEU A 280 22.09 -0.77 -1.42
C LEU A 280 21.05 -1.85 -1.72
N VAL A 281 21.05 -2.93 -0.96
CA VAL A 281 20.01 -3.96 -1.02
C VAL A 281 19.55 -4.26 0.39
N LEU A 282 18.30 -3.93 0.68
CA LEU A 282 17.64 -4.18 1.95
C LEU A 282 16.82 -5.47 1.82
N PHE A 283 17.16 -6.49 2.60
CA PHE A 283 16.46 -7.77 2.68
C PHE A 283 15.60 -7.80 3.94
N PHE A 284 14.39 -8.32 3.84
CA PHE A 284 13.44 -8.52 4.93
C PHE A 284 12.49 -9.66 4.60
N GLN A 285 11.62 -10.06 5.53
CA GLN A 285 10.70 -11.20 5.30
C GLN A 285 9.77 -11.01 4.09
N GLY A 286 9.37 -9.77 3.81
CA GLY A 286 8.52 -9.43 2.66
C GLY A 286 9.24 -9.42 1.30
N GLY A 287 10.56 -9.61 1.25
CA GLY A 287 11.35 -9.58 0.02
C GLY A 287 12.63 -8.75 0.10
N SER A 288 12.95 -8.01 -0.95
CA SER A 288 14.08 -7.10 -0.97
C SER A 288 13.79 -5.83 -1.77
N VAL A 289 14.44 -4.74 -1.36
CA VAL A 289 14.41 -3.45 -2.05
C VAL A 289 15.84 -3.05 -2.39
N GLU A 290 16.04 -2.54 -3.60
CA GLU A 290 17.34 -2.08 -4.08
C GLU A 290 17.31 -0.60 -4.44
N LYS A 291 18.39 0.11 -4.11
CA LYS A 291 18.60 1.50 -4.49
C LYS A 291 20.08 1.73 -4.82
N LYS A 292 20.34 2.49 -5.89
CA LYS A 292 21.70 2.82 -6.33
C LYS A 292 21.98 4.31 -6.18
N PHE A 293 23.16 4.65 -5.70
CA PHE A 293 23.63 6.02 -5.52
C PHE A 293 25.00 6.17 -6.18
N ASP A 294 25.14 7.17 -7.03
CA ASP A 294 26.42 7.61 -7.54
C ASP A 294 26.93 8.73 -6.62
N LEU A 295 28.06 8.49 -5.94
CA LEU A 295 28.53 9.40 -4.87
C LEU A 295 28.88 10.80 -5.38
N VAL A 296 29.14 10.95 -6.66
CA VAL A 296 29.44 12.24 -7.30
C VAL A 296 28.35 13.29 -7.06
N GLN A 297 27.11 12.88 -6.85
CA GLN A 297 26.01 13.80 -6.51
C GLN A 297 26.21 14.55 -5.19
N PHE A 298 26.99 14.01 -4.27
CA PHE A 298 27.31 14.61 -2.98
C PHE A 298 28.57 15.48 -3.01
N TYR A 299 29.32 15.50 -4.13
CA TYR A 299 30.63 16.14 -4.21
C TYR A 299 30.59 17.63 -3.86
N GLY A 300 29.67 18.39 -4.41
CA GLY A 300 29.54 19.82 -4.14
C GLY A 300 29.15 20.17 -2.71
N GLN A 301 28.41 19.28 -2.05
CA GLN A 301 28.01 19.42 -0.65
C GLN A 301 29.18 19.11 0.29
N LEU A 302 29.98 18.09 -0.02
CA LEU A 302 31.10 17.63 0.82
C LEU A 302 32.35 18.51 0.64
N PHE A 303 32.55 19.11 -0.54
CA PHE A 303 33.72 19.91 -0.89
C PHE A 303 33.30 21.25 -1.52
N PRO A 304 32.68 22.16 -0.74
CA PRO A 304 32.22 23.44 -1.25
C PRO A 304 33.42 24.30 -1.69
N GLY A 305 33.35 24.85 -2.90
CA GLY A 305 34.38 25.78 -3.44
C GLY A 305 35.60 25.14 -4.09
N THR A 306 35.50 23.87 -4.47
CA THR A 306 36.60 23.17 -5.20
C THR A 306 36.17 22.73 -6.60
#